data_ee9f9c8a6e7d1751f30dc7d7a65f54e7
#
_entry.id   ee9f9c8a6e7d1751f30dc7d7a65f54e7
#
_cell.length_a   1.000
_cell.length_b   1.000
_cell.length_c   1.000
_cell.angle_alpha   90.00
_cell.angle_beta   90.00
_cell.angle_gamma   90.00
#
_symmetry.space_group_name_H-M   'P 1'
#
loop_
_entity.id
_entity.type
_entity.pdbx_description
1 polymer ?
#
loop_
_entity_poly.entity_id
_entity_poly.type
_entity_poly.pdbx_seq_one_letter_code
_entity_poly.pdbx_strand_id
1 'polypeptide(L)'
;DFKGLDTKVLEGKFALRASVTGQIFMSDVYIPDDHVLPLAQSFRGPFSCLNMARYGIAWGAMGAAEFCWHAARQYTLDRTQFGTPLAAKQLVQKKLADMQTEITLGLQAALRVGRLIDEKQMIPEMISLIKRNNCGKALEVARMARDMHGGNGVIDEYHVVRHSMNLEAVNTYEGTHDIHALILGNLQTNIAAFE
;
A
#
# COMPACT_ATOMS: atom_id res chain seq x y z
N ASP A 1 27.64 12.52 14.32
CA ASP A 1 27.77 13.13 12.97
C ASP A 1 29.01 12.56 12.31
N PHE A 2 28.85 11.96 11.13
CA PHE A 2 29.98 11.44 10.32
C PHE A 2 30.42 12.49 9.31
N LYS A 3 31.74 12.69 9.19
CA LYS A 3 32.30 13.56 8.16
C LYS A 3 31.91 12.99 6.78
N GLY A 4 31.43 13.85 5.89
CA GLY A 4 30.99 13.44 4.55
C GLY A 4 29.57 12.93 4.46
N LEU A 5 28.80 12.86 5.57
CA LEU A 5 27.38 12.53 5.59
C LEU A 5 26.57 13.82 5.60
N ASP A 6 25.65 13.96 4.65
CA ASP A 6 24.65 15.04 4.61
C ASP A 6 23.27 14.44 4.38
N THR A 7 22.23 15.05 4.97
CA THR A 7 20.85 14.60 4.84
C THR A 7 19.94 15.78 4.51
N LYS A 8 19.03 15.57 3.57
CA LYS A 8 18.05 16.60 3.17
C LYS A 8 16.64 16.02 3.18
N VAL A 9 15.68 16.85 3.52
CA VAL A 9 14.25 16.49 3.41
C VAL A 9 13.82 16.60 1.95
N LEU A 10 13.11 15.58 1.47
CA LEU A 10 12.47 15.61 0.17
C LEU A 10 11.17 16.41 0.29
N GLU A 11 11.12 17.55 -0.37
CA GLU A 11 9.94 18.41 -0.42
C GLU A 11 9.06 18.13 -1.65
N GLY A 12 7.83 18.65 -1.65
CA GLY A 12 6.95 18.62 -2.81
C GLY A 12 6.27 17.28 -3.11
N LYS A 13 6.25 16.32 -2.18
CA LYS A 13 5.50 15.07 -2.37
C LYS A 13 3.99 15.34 -2.43
N PHE A 14 3.28 14.66 -3.34
CA PHE A 14 1.82 14.64 -3.39
C PHE A 14 1.20 13.53 -2.55
N ALA A 15 1.96 12.49 -2.22
CA ALA A 15 1.53 11.34 -1.44
C ALA A 15 2.26 11.30 -0.08
N LEU A 16 1.58 10.79 0.94
CA LEU A 16 2.13 10.60 2.28
C LEU A 16 2.83 11.87 2.82
N ARG A 17 2.20 13.02 2.66
CA ARG A 17 2.78 14.34 2.95
C ARG A 17 3.13 14.53 4.43
N ALA A 18 2.43 13.86 5.33
CA ALA A 18 2.71 13.88 6.77
C ALA A 18 3.92 12.99 7.16
N SER A 19 4.37 12.11 6.26
CA SER A 19 5.54 11.27 6.46
C SER A 19 6.76 11.93 5.84
N VAL A 20 7.73 12.33 6.67
CA VAL A 20 8.98 12.93 6.20
C VAL A 20 9.82 11.88 5.47
N THR A 21 10.24 12.21 4.26
CA THR A 21 11.16 11.40 3.46
C THR A 21 12.48 12.15 3.32
N GLY A 22 13.58 11.49 3.63
CA GLY A 22 14.92 12.06 3.55
C GLY A 22 15.71 11.54 2.36
N GLN A 23 16.71 12.32 2.00
CA GLN A 23 17.80 11.92 1.10
C GLN A 23 19.09 11.85 1.90
N ILE A 24 19.91 10.84 1.64
CA ILE A 24 21.20 10.64 2.30
C ILE A 24 22.30 10.78 1.24
N PHE A 25 23.21 11.71 1.45
CA PHE A 25 24.37 11.93 0.62
C PHE A 25 25.62 11.51 1.39
N MET A 26 26.43 10.65 0.79
CA MET A 26 27.64 10.11 1.40
C MET A 26 28.84 10.36 0.47
N SER A 27 29.90 10.97 1.00
CA SER A 27 31.14 11.19 0.29
C SER A 27 32.29 10.82 1.24
N ASP A 28 32.97 9.73 0.92
CA ASP A 28 34.10 9.21 1.71
C ASP A 28 33.80 9.08 3.22
N VAL A 29 32.60 8.59 3.56
CA VAL A 29 32.16 8.41 4.94
C VAL A 29 32.84 7.18 5.52
N TYR A 30 33.68 7.37 6.54
CA TYR A 30 34.27 6.27 7.29
C TYR A 30 33.34 5.79 8.38
N ILE A 31 33.04 4.49 8.39
CA ILE A 31 32.24 3.81 9.42
C ILE A 31 33.17 2.89 10.21
N PRO A 32 33.35 3.09 11.52
CA PRO A 32 34.10 2.19 12.37
C PRO A 32 33.49 0.79 12.47
N ASP A 33 34.30 -0.24 12.68
CA ASP A 33 33.83 -1.64 12.72
C ASP A 33 32.80 -1.91 13.85
N ASP A 34 32.88 -1.18 14.95
CA ASP A 34 31.95 -1.26 16.07
C ASP A 34 30.55 -0.68 15.77
N HIS A 35 30.38 0.00 14.66
CA HIS A 35 29.07 0.45 14.14
C HIS A 35 28.40 -0.56 13.21
N VAL A 36 29.04 -1.67 12.90
CA VAL A 36 28.42 -2.76 12.13
C VAL A 36 27.42 -3.51 13.02
N LEU A 37 26.19 -3.70 12.53
CA LEU A 37 25.16 -4.48 13.24
C LEU A 37 25.63 -5.93 13.41
N PRO A 38 25.87 -6.43 14.64
CA PRO A 38 26.59 -7.68 14.87
C PRO A 38 25.88 -8.93 14.34
N LEU A 39 24.55 -8.89 14.24
CA LEU A 39 23.73 -10.00 13.76
C LEU A 39 23.26 -9.85 12.30
N ALA A 40 23.54 -8.72 11.67
CA ALA A 40 23.14 -8.45 10.29
C ALA A 40 24.24 -8.90 9.32
N GLN A 41 24.19 -10.15 8.87
CA GLN A 41 25.06 -10.67 7.83
C GLN A 41 24.37 -10.59 6.48
N SER A 42 24.92 -9.83 5.53
CA SER A 42 24.36 -9.63 4.19
C SER A 42 22.97 -8.95 4.17
N PHE A 43 22.31 -8.98 3.03
CA PHE A 43 20.97 -8.42 2.83
C PHE A 43 19.84 -9.12 3.62
N ARG A 44 20.10 -10.28 4.23
CA ARG A 44 19.08 -10.99 5.03
C ARG A 44 18.54 -10.16 6.19
N GLY A 45 19.40 -9.34 6.82
CA GLY A 45 18.97 -8.43 7.90
C GLY A 45 17.91 -7.44 7.43
N PRO A 46 18.20 -6.56 6.46
CA PRO A 46 17.23 -5.63 5.91
C PRO A 46 15.97 -6.29 5.35
N PHE A 47 16.09 -7.41 4.61
CA PHE A 47 14.94 -8.10 4.03
C PHE A 47 14.00 -8.72 5.08
N SER A 48 14.52 -9.14 6.24
CA SER A 48 13.66 -9.63 7.32
C SER A 48 12.75 -8.52 7.86
N CYS A 49 13.28 -7.31 8.03
CA CYS A 49 12.49 -6.13 8.42
C CYS A 49 11.44 -5.78 7.36
N LEU A 50 11.85 -5.75 6.07
CA LEU A 50 10.96 -5.45 4.97
C LEU A 50 9.80 -6.42 4.84
N ASN A 51 9.99 -7.71 5.11
CA ASN A 51 8.90 -8.69 5.06
C ASN A 51 7.82 -8.37 6.08
N MET A 52 8.19 -8.05 7.33
CA MET A 52 7.22 -7.68 8.36
C MET A 52 6.54 -6.33 8.08
N ALA A 53 7.29 -5.35 7.56
CA ALA A 53 6.75 -4.07 7.14
C ALA A 53 5.72 -4.23 6.00
N ARG A 54 6.03 -5.02 4.98
CA ARG A 54 5.11 -5.35 3.87
C ARG A 54 3.83 -6.03 4.32
N TYR A 55 3.91 -6.90 5.32
CA TYR A 55 2.74 -7.50 5.95
C TYR A 55 1.84 -6.43 6.59
N GLY A 56 2.43 -5.51 7.37
CA GLY A 56 1.70 -4.38 7.95
C GLY A 56 1.07 -3.46 6.91
N ILE A 57 1.80 -3.19 5.80
CA ILE A 57 1.29 -2.40 4.67
C ILE A 57 0.06 -3.05 4.02
N ALA A 58 0.05 -4.37 3.88
CA ALA A 58 -1.10 -5.09 3.32
C ALA A 58 -2.38 -4.89 4.14
N TRP A 59 -2.29 -4.77 5.47
CA TRP A 59 -3.40 -4.41 6.36
C TRP A 59 -3.78 -2.93 6.23
N GLY A 60 -2.80 -2.04 6.31
CA GLY A 60 -3.03 -0.59 6.23
C GLY A 60 -3.69 -0.16 4.93
N ALA A 61 -3.35 -0.79 3.81
CA ALA A 61 -3.99 -0.55 2.52
C ALA A 61 -5.49 -0.88 2.56
N MET A 62 -5.88 -1.99 3.18
CA MET A 62 -7.29 -2.36 3.33
C MET A 62 -8.05 -1.39 4.23
N GLY A 63 -7.44 -0.89 5.31
CA GLY A 63 -8.05 0.15 6.15
C GLY A 63 -8.32 1.45 5.38
N ALA A 64 -7.41 1.87 4.51
CA ALA A 64 -7.65 3.00 3.62
C ALA A 64 -8.78 2.73 2.61
N ALA A 65 -8.86 1.51 2.08
CA ALA A 65 -9.94 1.08 1.18
C ALA A 65 -11.30 1.08 1.90
N GLU A 66 -11.38 0.57 3.14
CA GLU A 66 -12.60 0.60 3.97
C GLU A 66 -13.09 2.02 4.19
N PHE A 67 -12.20 2.94 4.54
CA PHE A 67 -12.57 4.35 4.66
C PHE A 67 -13.18 4.88 3.37
N CYS A 68 -12.53 4.64 2.23
CA CYS A 68 -13.00 5.12 0.93
C CYS A 68 -14.37 4.52 0.55
N TRP A 69 -14.57 3.24 0.85
CA TRP A 69 -15.86 2.56 0.62
C TRP A 69 -16.98 3.15 1.50
N HIS A 70 -16.72 3.35 2.80
CA HIS A 70 -17.70 3.96 3.72
C HIS A 70 -18.04 5.39 3.30
N ALA A 71 -17.04 6.21 2.95
CA ALA A 71 -17.25 7.58 2.49
C ALA A 71 -18.10 7.62 1.21
N ALA A 72 -17.78 6.80 0.22
CA ALA A 72 -18.53 6.73 -1.03
C ALA A 72 -19.96 6.21 -0.82
N ARG A 73 -20.12 5.21 0.03
CA ARG A 73 -21.47 4.69 0.38
C ARG A 73 -22.32 5.80 1.01
N GLN A 74 -21.80 6.49 2.03
CA GLN A 74 -22.56 7.54 2.70
C GLN A 74 -22.86 8.70 1.75
N TYR A 75 -21.87 9.18 1.00
CA TYR A 75 -22.07 10.24 0.02
C TYR A 75 -23.16 9.91 -0.99
N THR A 76 -23.17 8.70 -1.53
CA THR A 76 -24.17 8.28 -2.55
C THR A 76 -25.55 8.04 -1.99
N LEU A 77 -25.71 7.77 -0.68
CA LEU A 77 -26.99 7.74 0.00
C LEU A 77 -27.57 9.15 0.20
N ASP A 78 -26.72 10.12 0.53
CA ASP A 78 -27.16 11.48 0.85
C ASP A 78 -27.36 12.33 -0.41
N ARG A 79 -26.57 12.11 -1.46
CA ARG A 79 -26.59 12.90 -2.69
C ARG A 79 -27.72 12.44 -3.61
N THR A 80 -28.67 13.34 -3.86
CA THR A 80 -29.81 13.11 -4.77
C THR A 80 -29.54 13.78 -6.13
N GLN A 81 -29.74 12.99 -7.22
CA GLN A 81 -29.77 13.46 -8.59
C GLN A 81 -30.74 12.63 -9.41
N PHE A 82 -31.38 13.26 -10.41
CA PHE A 82 -32.41 12.61 -11.23
C PHE A 82 -33.55 12.03 -10.37
N GLY A 83 -33.96 12.77 -9.35
CA GLY A 83 -35.10 12.44 -8.49
C GLY A 83 -34.87 11.32 -7.45
N THR A 84 -33.66 10.72 -7.37
CA THR A 84 -33.34 9.64 -6.41
C THR A 84 -31.93 9.79 -5.87
N PRO A 85 -31.61 9.18 -4.69
CA PRO A 85 -30.22 9.07 -4.25
C PRO A 85 -29.34 8.41 -5.31
N LEU A 86 -28.07 8.80 -5.38
CA LEU A 86 -27.11 8.16 -6.29
C LEU A 86 -26.97 6.66 -6.01
N ALA A 87 -27.10 6.25 -4.76
CA ALA A 87 -27.08 4.84 -4.35
C ALA A 87 -28.19 3.98 -5.00
N ALA A 88 -29.26 4.59 -5.52
CA ALA A 88 -30.30 3.88 -6.26
C ALA A 88 -29.89 3.52 -7.71
N LYS A 89 -28.75 4.01 -8.19
CA LYS A 89 -28.29 3.75 -9.57
C LYS A 89 -27.49 2.44 -9.62
N GLN A 90 -27.79 1.61 -10.62
CA GLN A 90 -27.17 0.29 -10.77
C GLN A 90 -25.63 0.33 -10.81
N LEU A 91 -25.05 1.31 -11.55
CA LEU A 91 -23.59 1.45 -11.65
C LEU A 91 -22.93 1.83 -10.32
N VAL A 92 -23.63 2.57 -9.46
CA VAL A 92 -23.17 2.91 -8.11
C VAL A 92 -23.22 1.67 -7.22
N GLN A 93 -24.34 0.94 -7.23
CA GLN A 93 -24.48 -0.31 -6.45
C GLN A 93 -23.44 -1.35 -6.85
N LYS A 94 -23.19 -1.49 -8.17
CA LYS A 94 -22.13 -2.39 -8.65
C LYS A 94 -20.78 -2.01 -8.10
N LYS A 95 -20.37 -0.73 -8.18
CA LYS A 95 -19.09 -0.26 -7.61
C LYS A 95 -19.00 -0.54 -6.12
N LEU A 96 -20.05 -0.28 -5.34
CA LEU A 96 -20.06 -0.55 -3.90
C LEU A 96 -19.88 -2.05 -3.60
N ALA A 97 -20.51 -2.92 -4.38
CA ALA A 97 -20.36 -4.37 -4.24
C ALA A 97 -18.94 -4.83 -4.60
N ASP A 98 -18.39 -4.35 -5.71
CA ASP A 98 -17.01 -4.67 -6.14
C ASP A 98 -16.01 -4.24 -5.05
N MET A 99 -16.12 -3.00 -4.53
CA MET A 99 -15.27 -2.48 -3.47
C MET A 99 -15.32 -3.35 -2.22
N GLN A 100 -16.51 -3.69 -1.73
CA GLN A 100 -16.69 -4.53 -0.55
C GLN A 100 -16.09 -5.93 -0.75
N THR A 101 -16.28 -6.51 -1.93
CA THR A 101 -15.72 -7.83 -2.28
C THR A 101 -14.21 -7.84 -2.17
N GLU A 102 -13.53 -6.89 -2.82
CA GLU A 102 -12.07 -6.81 -2.81
C GLU A 102 -11.50 -6.53 -1.40
N ILE A 103 -12.15 -5.67 -0.63
CA ILE A 103 -11.76 -5.41 0.77
C ILE A 103 -11.88 -6.69 1.60
N THR A 104 -13.01 -7.39 1.50
CA THR A 104 -13.24 -8.61 2.27
C THR A 104 -12.22 -9.70 1.94
N LEU A 105 -11.96 -9.94 0.67
CA LEU A 105 -10.96 -10.92 0.22
C LEU A 105 -9.55 -10.53 0.65
N GLY A 106 -9.19 -9.25 0.53
CA GLY A 106 -7.88 -8.74 0.95
C GLY A 106 -7.64 -8.89 2.46
N LEU A 107 -8.64 -8.60 3.29
CA LEU A 107 -8.58 -8.78 4.74
C LEU A 107 -8.44 -10.27 5.11
N GLN A 108 -9.20 -11.16 4.48
CA GLN A 108 -9.12 -12.60 4.73
C GLN A 108 -7.75 -13.17 4.33
N ALA A 109 -7.20 -12.74 3.20
CA ALA A 109 -5.86 -13.15 2.77
C ALA A 109 -4.79 -12.68 3.77
N ALA A 110 -4.85 -11.42 4.22
CA ALA A 110 -3.92 -10.89 5.22
C ALA A 110 -4.04 -11.62 6.56
N LEU A 111 -5.26 -11.93 7.02
CA LEU A 111 -5.51 -12.71 8.22
C LEU A 111 -4.92 -14.13 8.11
N ARG A 112 -5.09 -14.80 6.96
CA ARG A 112 -4.51 -16.14 6.77
C ARG A 112 -2.99 -16.11 6.81
N VAL A 113 -2.35 -15.11 6.18
CA VAL A 113 -0.89 -14.96 6.24
C VAL A 113 -0.43 -14.68 7.66
N GLY A 114 -1.17 -13.87 8.45
CA GLY A 114 -0.85 -13.65 9.86
C GLY A 114 -0.86 -14.93 10.68
N ARG A 115 -1.85 -15.81 10.49
CA ARG A 115 -1.88 -17.12 11.15
C ARG A 115 -0.70 -18.00 10.75
N LEU A 116 -0.31 -17.96 9.46
CA LEU A 116 0.86 -18.70 8.99
C LEU A 116 2.19 -18.15 9.56
N ILE A 117 2.26 -16.85 9.86
CA ILE A 117 3.39 -16.24 10.59
C ILE A 117 3.46 -16.84 12.00
N ASP A 118 2.34 -16.87 12.75
CA ASP A 118 2.27 -17.41 14.11
C ASP A 118 2.62 -18.92 14.13
N GLU A 119 2.16 -19.66 13.11
CA GLU A 119 2.44 -21.09 12.91
C GLU A 119 3.87 -21.36 12.39
N LYS A 120 4.69 -20.33 12.10
CA LYS A 120 6.03 -20.42 11.50
C LYS A 120 6.05 -21.15 10.13
N GLN A 121 4.98 -21.03 9.36
CA GLN A 121 4.78 -21.63 8.05
C GLN A 121 4.78 -20.61 6.91
N MET A 122 4.94 -19.33 7.24
CA MET A 122 4.99 -18.24 6.27
C MET A 122 6.27 -18.30 5.43
N ILE A 123 6.12 -18.12 4.13
CA ILE A 123 7.23 -17.86 3.20
C ILE A 123 7.12 -16.41 2.67
N PRO A 124 8.23 -15.73 2.34
CA PRO A 124 8.25 -14.33 1.91
C PRO A 124 7.33 -14.01 0.72
N GLU A 125 7.15 -14.97 -0.18
CA GLU A 125 6.30 -14.84 -1.36
C GLU A 125 4.81 -14.70 -1.01
N MET A 126 4.35 -15.26 0.11
CA MET A 126 2.98 -15.06 0.61
C MET A 126 2.76 -13.59 1.00
N ILE A 127 3.77 -12.96 1.58
CA ILE A 127 3.74 -11.52 1.89
C ILE A 127 3.74 -10.70 0.61
N SER A 128 4.56 -11.07 -0.38
CA SER A 128 4.55 -10.44 -1.70
C SER A 128 3.18 -10.51 -2.36
N LEU A 129 2.49 -11.65 -2.25
CA LEU A 129 1.15 -11.85 -2.78
C LEU A 129 0.14 -10.86 -2.17
N ILE A 130 0.06 -10.80 -0.84
CA ILE A 130 -0.93 -9.95 -0.16
C ILE A 130 -0.58 -8.47 -0.27
N LYS A 131 0.71 -8.09 -0.22
CA LYS A 131 1.13 -6.70 -0.43
C LYS A 131 0.74 -6.22 -1.82
N ARG A 132 1.08 -6.99 -2.85
CA ARG A 132 0.72 -6.68 -4.23
C ARG A 132 -0.78 -6.56 -4.42
N ASN A 133 -1.54 -7.57 -4.00
CA ASN A 133 -2.99 -7.59 -4.15
C ASN A 133 -3.65 -6.44 -3.40
N ASN A 134 -3.40 -6.33 -2.11
CA ASN A 134 -4.14 -5.41 -1.24
C ASN A 134 -3.82 -3.93 -1.58
N CYS A 135 -2.57 -3.60 -1.89
CA CYS A 135 -2.22 -2.23 -2.28
C CYS A 135 -2.85 -1.86 -3.63
N GLY A 136 -2.79 -2.75 -4.63
CA GLY A 136 -3.40 -2.51 -5.93
C GLY A 136 -4.92 -2.37 -5.83
N LYS A 137 -5.58 -3.28 -5.10
CA LYS A 137 -7.04 -3.23 -4.91
C LYS A 137 -7.50 -2.03 -4.07
N ALA A 138 -6.74 -1.65 -3.05
CA ALA A 138 -7.03 -0.44 -2.29
C ALA A 138 -6.98 0.82 -3.17
N LEU A 139 -6.00 0.91 -4.07
CA LEU A 139 -5.89 2.00 -5.03
C LEU A 139 -7.08 2.04 -6.00
N GLU A 140 -7.50 0.89 -6.54
CA GLU A 140 -8.70 0.78 -7.36
C GLU A 140 -9.96 1.24 -6.60
N VAL A 141 -10.12 0.79 -5.36
CA VAL A 141 -11.24 1.19 -4.48
C VAL A 141 -11.24 2.70 -4.24
N ALA A 142 -10.09 3.31 -3.92
CA ALA A 142 -9.99 4.75 -3.70
C ALA A 142 -10.32 5.56 -4.97
N ARG A 143 -9.90 5.09 -6.15
CA ARG A 143 -10.24 5.71 -7.44
C ARG A 143 -11.74 5.61 -7.73
N MET A 144 -12.37 4.46 -7.44
CA MET A 144 -13.83 4.30 -7.57
C MET A 144 -14.57 5.23 -6.61
N ALA A 145 -14.13 5.34 -5.36
CA ALA A 145 -14.71 6.26 -4.38
C ALA A 145 -14.59 7.71 -4.84
N ARG A 146 -13.43 8.15 -5.32
CA ARG A 146 -13.23 9.47 -5.87
C ARG A 146 -14.19 9.74 -7.04
N ASP A 147 -14.35 8.78 -7.95
CA ASP A 147 -15.25 8.88 -9.09
C ASP A 147 -16.72 9.01 -8.65
N MET A 148 -17.15 8.24 -7.66
CA MET A 148 -18.53 8.26 -7.14
C MET A 148 -18.89 9.58 -6.45
N HIS A 149 -17.92 10.35 -5.98
CA HIS A 149 -18.13 11.71 -5.44
C HIS A 149 -18.23 12.79 -6.55
N GLY A 150 -17.98 12.45 -7.81
CA GLY A 150 -17.97 13.43 -8.91
C GLY A 150 -16.96 14.55 -8.67
N GLY A 151 -17.37 15.82 -8.85
CA GLY A 151 -16.52 16.99 -8.61
C GLY A 151 -16.06 17.11 -7.16
N ASN A 152 -16.88 16.68 -6.20
CA ASN A 152 -16.52 16.68 -4.78
C ASN A 152 -15.39 15.67 -4.47
N GLY A 153 -15.19 14.68 -5.32
CA GLY A 153 -14.13 13.67 -5.16
C GLY A 153 -12.70 14.20 -5.29
N VAL A 154 -12.50 15.45 -5.75
CA VAL A 154 -11.18 16.09 -5.83
C VAL A 154 -10.96 17.17 -4.78
N ILE A 155 -11.93 17.34 -3.88
CA ILE A 155 -11.88 18.33 -2.78
C ILE A 155 -11.34 17.63 -1.52
N ASP A 156 -10.46 18.31 -0.78
CA ASP A 156 -9.81 17.77 0.43
C ASP A 156 -10.81 17.38 1.52
N GLU A 157 -11.95 18.08 1.61
CA GLU A 157 -13.02 17.85 2.58
C GLU A 157 -13.53 16.40 2.63
N TYR A 158 -13.57 15.71 1.48
CA TYR A 158 -14.06 14.32 1.37
C TYR A 158 -12.98 13.25 1.56
N HIS A 159 -11.72 13.65 1.58
CA HIS A 159 -10.54 12.82 1.82
C HIS A 159 -10.26 11.69 0.80
N VAL A 160 -11.19 11.36 -0.07
CA VAL A 160 -11.05 10.22 -1.00
C VAL A 160 -9.89 10.41 -1.98
N VAL A 161 -9.67 11.63 -2.50
CA VAL A 161 -8.53 11.92 -3.37
C VAL A 161 -7.21 11.83 -2.62
N ARG A 162 -7.17 12.25 -1.34
CA ARG A 162 -5.99 12.11 -0.49
C ARG A 162 -5.59 10.64 -0.32
N HIS A 163 -6.56 9.74 -0.07
CA HIS A 163 -6.31 8.32 0.00
C HIS A 163 -5.84 7.76 -1.34
N SER A 164 -6.42 8.20 -2.45
CA SER A 164 -5.97 7.80 -3.78
C SER A 164 -4.50 8.19 -4.03
N MET A 165 -4.13 9.45 -3.74
CA MET A 165 -2.74 9.90 -3.86
C MET A 165 -1.78 9.12 -2.94
N ASN A 166 -2.16 8.89 -1.70
CA ASN A 166 -1.35 8.13 -0.75
C ASN A 166 -1.16 6.67 -1.21
N LEU A 167 -2.20 6.05 -1.75
CA LEU A 167 -2.14 4.67 -2.21
C LEU A 167 -1.30 4.49 -3.48
N GLU A 168 -1.10 5.53 -4.30
CA GLU A 168 -0.10 5.49 -5.37
C GLU A 168 1.31 5.24 -4.82
N ALA A 169 1.68 5.92 -3.72
CA ALA A 169 2.95 5.67 -3.04
C ALA A 169 2.98 4.28 -2.39
N VAL A 170 1.90 3.88 -1.70
CA VAL A 170 1.80 2.58 -1.03
C VAL A 170 1.91 1.42 -2.01
N ASN A 171 1.34 1.55 -3.21
CA ASN A 171 1.46 0.55 -4.28
C ASN A 171 2.88 0.49 -4.89
N THR A 172 3.66 1.57 -4.71
CA THR A 172 4.99 1.71 -5.31
C THR A 172 6.13 1.32 -4.37
N TYR A 173 6.08 1.74 -3.10
CA TYR A 173 7.17 1.56 -2.16
C TYR A 173 7.25 0.13 -1.61
N GLU A 174 8.39 -0.19 -0.97
CA GLU A 174 8.69 -1.51 -0.39
C GLU A 174 8.55 -2.68 -1.37
N GLY A 175 8.99 -2.46 -2.57
CA GLY A 175 8.78 -3.30 -3.74
C GLY A 175 7.55 -2.84 -4.51
N THR A 176 7.76 -2.50 -5.77
CA THR A 176 6.67 -2.09 -6.65
C THR A 176 5.71 -3.25 -6.88
N HIS A 177 4.50 -2.92 -7.35
CA HIS A 177 3.51 -3.90 -7.75
C HIS A 177 4.09 -4.96 -8.72
N ASP A 178 4.95 -4.52 -9.65
CA ASP A 178 5.57 -5.39 -10.65
C ASP A 178 6.71 -6.23 -10.07
N ILE A 179 7.54 -5.69 -9.19
CA ILE A 179 8.57 -6.47 -8.49
C ILE A 179 7.96 -7.64 -7.72
N HIS A 180 6.85 -7.41 -7.04
CA HIS A 180 6.12 -8.50 -6.36
C HIS A 180 5.54 -9.51 -7.36
N ALA A 181 5.12 -9.08 -8.55
CA ALA A 181 4.69 -10.00 -9.61
C ALA A 181 5.85 -10.89 -10.08
N LEU A 182 7.05 -10.32 -10.27
CA LEU A 182 8.24 -11.08 -10.66
C LEU A 182 8.67 -12.10 -9.58
N ILE A 183 8.60 -11.73 -8.30
CA ILE A 183 8.85 -12.65 -7.19
C ILE A 183 7.88 -13.86 -7.25
N LEU A 184 6.59 -13.59 -7.46
CA LEU A 184 5.58 -14.64 -7.58
C LEU A 184 5.74 -15.48 -8.86
N GLY A 185 6.14 -14.86 -9.96
CA GLY A 185 6.45 -15.56 -11.21
C GLY A 185 7.62 -16.54 -11.05
N ASN A 186 8.70 -16.08 -10.41
CA ASN A 186 9.83 -16.94 -10.10
C ASN A 186 9.44 -18.14 -9.22
N LEU A 187 8.64 -17.91 -8.16
CA LEU A 187 8.16 -19.02 -7.31
C LEU A 187 7.42 -20.11 -8.10
N GLN A 188 6.62 -19.70 -9.09
CA GLN A 188 5.81 -20.64 -9.88
C GLN A 188 6.60 -21.38 -10.95
N THR A 189 7.61 -20.75 -11.52
CA THR A 189 8.31 -21.24 -12.71
C THR A 189 9.73 -21.75 -12.43
N ASN A 190 10.32 -21.38 -11.28
CA ASN A 190 11.75 -21.49 -10.96
C ASN A 190 12.67 -20.80 -11.98
N ILE A 191 12.15 -19.81 -12.70
CA ILE A 191 12.91 -19.01 -13.66
C ILE A 191 12.90 -17.56 -13.18
N ALA A 192 14.08 -17.03 -12.82
CA ALA A 192 14.23 -15.63 -12.46
C ALA A 192 13.99 -14.73 -13.68
N ALA A 193 13.18 -13.69 -13.52
CA ALA A 193 12.93 -12.70 -14.57
C ALA A 193 14.04 -11.62 -14.63
N PHE A 194 14.89 -11.58 -13.61
CA PHE A 194 16.07 -10.69 -13.50
C PHE A 194 17.13 -11.38 -12.65
N GLU A 195 18.40 -11.06 -12.86
CA GLU A 195 19.54 -11.55 -12.09
C GLU A 195 19.95 -10.57 -11.00
#